data_d28ff9296d2a10c645ac406a593454f6
#
_entry.id   d28ff9296d2a10c645ac406a593454f6
#
_cell.length_a   1.000
_cell.length_b   1.000
_cell.length_c   1.000
_cell.angle_alpha   90.00
_cell.angle_beta   90.00
_cell.angle_gamma   90.00
#
_symmetry.space_group_name_H-M   'P 1'
#
loop_
_entity.id
_entity.type
_entity.pdbx_description
1 polymer ?
#
loop_
_entity_poly.entity_id
_entity_poly.type
_entity_poly.pdbx_seq_one_letter_code
_entity_poly.pdbx_strand_id
1 'polypeptide(L)'
;LSLAKGGMRPDPRGDEGVYTFRYAFLPHTGGFCAQSVVRPAYAFQYAALPASGEGLPSEPLVRVDAANVMPETVKPCEDGGHAFILRLYECEGSYARTRLSLAPGCSGAQLCDMLEQPFAPCPADLEFRPFEIKTLRITYTDREDTP
;
A
#
# COMPACT_ATOMS: atom_id res chain seq x y z
N LEU A 1 17.64 14.62 17.98
CA LEU A 1 17.41 13.60 16.97
C LEU A 1 18.48 12.52 17.13
N SER A 2 18.08 11.27 17.37
CA SER A 2 18.97 10.11 17.36
C SER A 2 18.76 9.34 16.06
N LEU A 3 19.79 9.20 15.24
CA LEU A 3 19.70 8.53 13.92
C LEU A 3 20.06 7.05 14.00
N ALA A 4 20.90 6.66 14.97
CA ALA A 4 21.24 5.28 15.23
C ALA A 4 21.52 5.06 16.72
N LYS A 5 21.24 3.87 17.22
CA LYS A 5 21.57 3.43 18.56
C LYS A 5 21.74 1.91 18.54
N GLY A 6 22.99 1.46 18.55
CA GLY A 6 23.35 0.05 18.62
C GLY A 6 23.68 -0.39 20.05
N GLY A 7 23.33 -1.63 20.40
CA GLY A 7 23.76 -2.30 21.63
C GLY A 7 25.01 -3.12 21.41
N MET A 8 25.93 -3.16 22.39
CA MET A 8 27.14 -3.98 22.34
C MET A 8 26.92 -5.39 22.91
N ARG A 9 25.71 -5.78 23.23
CA ARG A 9 25.36 -7.12 23.74
C ARG A 9 24.02 -7.55 23.16
N PRO A 10 23.86 -8.80 22.75
CA PRO A 10 24.82 -9.93 22.87
C PRO A 10 25.97 -9.91 21.84
N ASP A 11 25.85 -9.16 20.72
CA ASP A 11 26.94 -9.02 19.74
C ASP A 11 27.88 -7.88 20.17
N PRO A 12 29.17 -8.17 20.48
CA PRO A 12 30.13 -7.15 20.89
C PRO A 12 30.47 -6.16 19.77
N ARG A 13 30.20 -6.47 18.50
CA ARG A 13 30.36 -5.54 17.38
C ARG A 13 29.12 -4.68 17.17
N GLY A 14 27.96 -5.09 17.73
CA GLY A 14 26.70 -4.36 17.62
C GLY A 14 26.36 -4.03 16.18
N ASP A 15 25.90 -2.80 15.96
CA ASP A 15 25.57 -2.26 14.64
C ASP A 15 26.78 -1.52 14.01
N GLU A 16 27.97 -2.10 14.11
CA GLU A 16 29.18 -1.52 13.53
C GLU A 16 29.10 -1.51 12.00
N GLY A 17 29.23 -0.32 11.39
CA GLY A 17 29.14 -0.16 9.95
C GLY A 17 28.96 1.27 9.49
N VAL A 18 28.80 1.44 8.18
CA VAL A 18 28.48 2.73 7.55
C VAL A 18 27.01 2.75 7.17
N TYR A 19 26.28 3.73 7.69
CA TYR A 19 24.86 3.89 7.46
C TYR A 19 24.57 5.21 6.76
N THR A 20 23.67 5.17 5.79
CA THR A 20 23.14 6.37 5.13
C THR A 20 21.73 6.62 5.59
N PHE A 21 21.48 7.78 6.16
CA PHE A 21 20.16 8.20 6.63
C PHE A 21 19.63 9.32 5.76
N ARG A 22 18.32 9.25 5.45
CA ARG A 22 17.55 10.34 4.87
C ARG A 22 16.52 10.78 5.88
N TYR A 23 16.36 12.06 6.07
CA TYR A 23 15.31 12.63 6.92
C TYR A 23 14.79 13.92 6.30
N ALA A 24 13.56 14.27 6.61
CA ALA A 24 12.93 15.51 6.18
C ALA A 24 12.16 16.13 7.34
N PHE A 25 12.06 17.44 7.33
CA PHE A 25 11.22 18.22 8.22
C PHE A 25 10.13 18.86 7.38
N LEU A 26 8.87 18.54 7.67
CA LEU A 26 7.70 19.03 6.95
C LEU A 26 6.80 19.82 7.88
N PRO A 27 6.96 21.16 7.95
CA PRO A 27 6.00 22.01 8.65
C PRO A 27 4.66 21.99 7.93
N HIS A 28 3.58 21.84 8.67
CA HIS A 28 2.22 21.90 8.13
C HIS A 28 1.27 22.57 9.10
N THR A 29 0.16 23.08 8.60
CA THR A 29 -0.93 23.63 9.40
C THR A 29 -1.94 22.54 9.75
N GLY A 30 -2.68 22.72 10.85
CA GLY A 30 -3.66 21.75 11.32
C GLY A 30 -3.06 20.56 12.06
N GLY A 31 -3.90 19.59 12.38
CA GLY A 31 -3.51 18.36 13.04
C GLY A 31 -2.96 17.28 12.11
N PHE A 32 -2.71 16.11 12.68
CA PHE A 32 -2.34 14.92 11.91
C PHE A 32 -3.46 14.53 10.93
N CYS A 33 -3.11 14.36 9.65
CA CYS A 33 -4.02 13.81 8.65
C CYS A 33 -3.25 13.16 7.49
N ALA A 34 -3.96 12.35 6.71
CA ALA A 34 -3.38 11.63 5.59
C ALA A 34 -2.73 12.56 4.55
N GLN A 35 -3.37 13.66 4.24
CA GLN A 35 -2.92 14.61 3.21
C GLN A 35 -1.63 15.32 3.59
N SER A 36 -1.54 15.83 4.83
CA SER A 36 -0.43 16.67 5.27
C SER A 36 0.73 15.89 5.87
N VAL A 37 0.50 14.66 6.34
CA VAL A 37 1.53 13.88 7.05
C VAL A 37 1.79 12.55 6.38
N VAL A 38 0.76 11.67 6.26
CA VAL A 38 0.98 10.27 5.85
C VAL A 38 1.44 10.19 4.39
N ARG A 39 0.73 10.83 3.47
CA ARG A 39 1.07 10.79 2.03
C ARG A 39 2.43 11.40 1.71
N PRO A 40 2.80 12.60 2.23
CA PRO A 40 4.15 13.12 2.07
C PRO A 40 5.24 12.23 2.65
N ALA A 41 4.99 11.57 3.80
CA ALA A 41 5.92 10.61 4.38
C ALA A 41 6.14 9.40 3.48
N TYR A 42 5.09 8.83 2.90
CA TYR A 42 5.19 7.76 1.90
C TYR A 42 5.95 8.21 0.66
N ALA A 43 5.64 9.38 0.11
CA ALA A 43 6.35 9.92 -1.06
C ALA A 43 7.84 10.16 -0.79
N PHE A 44 8.20 10.52 0.44
CA PHE A 44 9.59 10.65 0.85
C PHE A 44 10.28 9.30 1.01
N GLN A 45 9.59 8.32 1.60
CA GLN A 45 10.13 6.99 1.87
C GLN A 45 10.28 6.16 0.60
N TYR A 46 9.26 6.19 -0.26
CA TYR A 46 9.17 5.39 -1.47
C TYR A 46 9.23 6.30 -2.70
N ALA A 47 10.44 6.51 -3.21
CA ALA A 47 10.61 7.28 -4.44
C ALA A 47 9.94 6.57 -5.62
N ALA A 48 9.28 7.33 -6.50
CA ALA A 48 8.75 6.79 -7.74
C ALA A 48 9.89 6.22 -8.62
N LEU A 49 9.72 5.01 -9.09
CA LEU A 49 10.64 4.40 -10.05
C LEU A 49 10.10 4.68 -11.46
N PRO A 50 10.84 5.40 -12.30
CA PRO A 50 10.43 5.61 -13.68
C PRO A 50 10.48 4.29 -14.46
N ALA A 51 9.45 4.03 -15.25
CA ALA A 51 9.44 2.94 -16.21
C ALA A 51 9.29 3.50 -17.62
N SER A 52 9.96 2.88 -18.59
CA SER A 52 9.85 3.22 -20.01
C SER A 52 9.56 1.95 -20.80
N GLY A 53 8.72 2.06 -21.84
CA GLY A 53 8.36 0.94 -22.70
C GLY A 53 7.04 1.18 -23.42
N GLU A 54 6.76 0.35 -24.40
CA GLU A 54 5.46 0.32 -25.07
C GLU A 54 4.42 -0.37 -24.18
N GLY A 55 3.17 0.05 -24.26
CA GLY A 55 2.05 -0.57 -23.54
C GLY A 55 2.00 -0.31 -22.04
N LEU A 56 2.74 0.70 -21.53
CA LEU A 56 2.60 1.12 -20.15
C LEU A 56 1.17 1.62 -19.90
N PRO A 57 0.55 1.24 -18.75
CA PRO A 57 -0.80 1.69 -18.43
C PRO A 57 -0.81 3.21 -18.20
N SER A 58 -1.78 3.90 -18.83
CA SER A 58 -2.01 5.33 -18.61
C SER A 58 -2.75 5.62 -17.30
N GLU A 59 -3.40 4.61 -16.75
CA GLU A 59 -4.17 4.71 -15.51
C GLU A 59 -3.50 3.93 -14.38
N PRO A 60 -3.63 4.41 -13.14
CA PRO A 60 -3.12 3.68 -11.99
C PRO A 60 -3.83 2.33 -11.83
N LEU A 61 -3.09 1.32 -11.36
CA LEU A 61 -3.62 -0.02 -11.10
C LEU A 61 -4.82 0.01 -10.15
N VAL A 62 -4.77 0.89 -9.15
CA VAL A 62 -5.82 1.05 -8.13
C VAL A 62 -5.95 2.53 -7.77
N ARG A 63 -7.19 3.01 -7.68
CA ARG A 63 -7.55 4.29 -7.05
C ARG A 63 -8.42 4.02 -5.83
N VAL A 64 -8.20 4.78 -4.79
CA VAL A 64 -8.94 4.76 -3.53
C VAL A 64 -9.54 6.14 -3.30
N ASP A 65 -10.85 6.24 -3.13
CA ASP A 65 -11.54 7.54 -3.04
C ASP A 65 -11.30 8.24 -1.70
N ALA A 66 -11.31 7.48 -0.59
CA ALA A 66 -11.14 8.06 0.75
C ALA A 66 -9.68 8.47 0.99
N ALA A 67 -9.48 9.70 1.44
CA ALA A 67 -8.15 10.26 1.70
C ALA A 67 -7.41 9.55 2.82
N ASN A 68 -8.12 9.08 3.85
CA ASN A 68 -7.59 8.40 5.02
C ASN A 68 -7.46 6.87 4.85
N VAL A 69 -7.75 6.33 3.66
CA VAL A 69 -7.46 4.93 3.33
C VAL A 69 -6.25 4.88 2.39
N MET A 70 -5.19 4.22 2.87
CA MET A 70 -3.92 4.12 2.17
C MET A 70 -3.74 2.75 1.54
N PRO A 71 -3.44 2.68 0.22
CA PRO A 71 -2.86 1.48 -0.37
C PRO A 71 -1.41 1.34 0.13
N GLU A 72 -1.15 0.26 0.84
CA GLU A 72 0.15 0.03 1.49
C GLU A 72 0.98 -1.00 0.72
N THR A 73 0.35 -2.09 0.27
CA THR A 73 1.03 -3.18 -0.42
C THR A 73 0.30 -3.56 -1.70
N VAL A 74 1.04 -3.70 -2.77
CA VAL A 74 0.62 -4.39 -3.99
C VAL A 74 1.68 -5.45 -4.29
N LYS A 75 1.29 -6.73 -4.33
CA LYS A 75 2.20 -7.83 -4.61
C LYS A 75 1.52 -8.96 -5.38
N PRO A 76 2.27 -9.82 -6.10
CA PRO A 76 1.71 -11.07 -6.62
C PRO A 76 1.15 -11.95 -5.50
N CYS A 77 0.16 -12.78 -5.82
CA CYS A 77 -0.36 -13.79 -4.89
C CYS A 77 0.68 -14.88 -4.63
N GLU A 78 0.71 -15.41 -3.42
CA GLU A 78 1.64 -16.50 -3.04
C GLU A 78 1.38 -17.80 -3.83
N ASP A 79 0.15 -18.04 -4.25
CA ASP A 79 -0.23 -19.25 -5.01
C ASP A 79 0.11 -19.16 -6.52
N GLY A 80 0.67 -18.04 -6.98
CA GLY A 80 1.05 -17.84 -8.39
C GLY A 80 -0.14 -17.72 -9.36
N GLY A 81 -1.37 -17.53 -8.86
CA GLY A 81 -2.56 -17.35 -9.69
C GLY A 81 -2.57 -16.00 -10.42
N HIS A 82 -3.45 -15.84 -11.44
CA HIS A 82 -3.68 -14.60 -12.17
C HIS A 82 -4.41 -13.57 -11.29
N ALA A 83 -3.74 -13.16 -10.22
CA ALA A 83 -4.26 -12.22 -9.25
C ALA A 83 -3.10 -11.50 -8.52
N PHE A 84 -3.42 -10.37 -7.94
CA PHE A 84 -2.51 -9.68 -7.04
C PHE A 84 -3.20 -9.36 -5.71
N ILE A 85 -2.40 -9.18 -4.69
CA ILE A 85 -2.84 -8.77 -3.36
C ILE A 85 -2.70 -7.26 -3.23
N LEU A 86 -3.77 -6.64 -2.77
CA LEU A 86 -3.82 -5.25 -2.36
C LEU A 86 -4.11 -5.18 -0.86
N ARG A 87 -3.22 -4.56 -0.08
CA ARG A 87 -3.49 -4.23 1.32
C ARG A 87 -3.78 -2.75 1.46
N LEU A 88 -4.86 -2.48 2.15
CA LEU A 88 -5.33 -1.14 2.48
C LEU A 88 -5.41 -0.99 3.99
N TYR A 89 -5.15 0.20 4.50
CA TYR A 89 -5.39 0.49 5.91
C TYR A 89 -5.94 1.90 6.11
N GLU A 90 -6.76 2.06 7.14
CA GLU A 90 -7.20 3.38 7.59
C GLU A 90 -6.09 4.00 8.46
N CYS A 91 -5.68 5.24 8.17
CA CYS A 91 -4.45 5.82 8.72
C CYS A 91 -4.66 7.02 9.67
N GLU A 92 -5.89 7.41 9.96
CA GLU A 92 -6.20 8.57 10.81
C GLU A 92 -6.88 8.20 12.15
N GLY A 93 -7.16 6.91 12.37
CA GLY A 93 -7.88 6.46 13.55
C GLY A 93 -9.36 6.82 13.55
N SER A 94 -9.96 6.88 12.36
CA SER A 94 -11.35 7.25 12.16
C SER A 94 -12.11 6.19 11.35
N TYR A 95 -13.43 6.33 11.26
CA TYR A 95 -14.21 5.54 10.32
C TYR A 95 -13.99 6.05 8.90
N ALA A 96 -13.86 5.13 7.95
CA ALA A 96 -13.79 5.46 6.54
C ALA A 96 -14.73 4.57 5.71
N ARG A 97 -15.27 5.15 4.64
CA ARG A 97 -15.99 4.43 3.59
C ARG A 97 -15.40 4.84 2.25
N THR A 98 -15.02 3.88 1.43
CA THR A 98 -14.35 4.13 0.17
C THR A 98 -14.81 3.18 -0.92
N ARG A 99 -14.67 3.60 -2.17
CA ARG A 99 -14.74 2.75 -3.35
C ARG A 99 -13.36 2.57 -3.93
N LEU A 100 -13.18 1.42 -4.57
CA LEU A 100 -12.00 1.13 -5.36
C LEU A 100 -12.34 1.24 -6.84
N SER A 101 -11.50 1.98 -7.58
CA SER A 101 -11.48 1.90 -9.03
C SER A 101 -10.24 1.10 -9.43
N LEU A 102 -10.45 0.03 -10.16
CA LEU A 102 -9.39 -0.86 -10.63
C LEU A 102 -9.08 -0.56 -12.10
N ALA A 103 -7.83 -0.78 -12.51
CA ALA A 103 -7.43 -0.66 -13.90
C ALA A 103 -8.24 -1.60 -14.81
N PRO A 104 -8.40 -1.27 -16.11
CA PRO A 104 -8.94 -2.19 -17.10
C PRO A 104 -8.19 -3.52 -17.11
N GLY A 105 -8.91 -4.62 -17.24
CA GLY A 105 -8.37 -5.98 -17.15
C GLY A 105 -8.51 -6.63 -15.77
N CYS A 106 -8.81 -5.88 -14.72
CA CYS A 106 -9.20 -6.47 -13.45
C CYS A 106 -10.66 -6.96 -13.52
N SER A 107 -10.88 -8.23 -13.19
CA SER A 107 -12.20 -8.90 -13.39
C SER A 107 -12.93 -9.20 -12.08
N GLY A 108 -12.28 -9.07 -10.93
CA GLY A 108 -12.93 -9.31 -9.64
C GLY A 108 -12.04 -8.93 -8.46
N ALA A 109 -12.70 -8.74 -7.32
CA ALA A 109 -12.02 -8.50 -6.04
C ALA A 109 -12.69 -9.32 -4.92
N GLN A 110 -11.89 -9.90 -4.04
CA GLN A 110 -12.33 -10.68 -2.89
C GLN A 110 -11.60 -10.19 -1.63
N LEU A 111 -12.32 -10.17 -0.52
CA LEU A 111 -11.71 -9.98 0.80
C LEU A 111 -10.98 -11.25 1.21
N CYS A 112 -9.77 -11.08 1.74
CA CYS A 112 -8.91 -12.17 2.20
C CYS A 112 -8.47 -11.91 3.64
N ASP A 113 -8.05 -12.98 4.30
CA ASP A 113 -7.28 -12.89 5.53
C ASP A 113 -5.82 -12.49 5.27
N MET A 114 -5.01 -12.43 6.32
CA MET A 114 -3.58 -12.07 6.22
C MET A 114 -2.74 -13.15 5.52
N LEU A 115 -3.25 -14.37 5.39
CA LEU A 115 -2.65 -15.49 4.66
C LEU A 115 -3.16 -15.58 3.21
N GLU A 116 -3.84 -14.54 2.73
CA GLU A 116 -4.37 -14.41 1.37
C GLU A 116 -5.49 -15.39 1.02
N GLN A 117 -6.12 -16.02 2.04
CA GLN A 117 -7.25 -16.92 1.82
C GLN A 117 -8.53 -16.10 1.65
N PRO A 118 -9.22 -16.20 0.48
CA PRO A 118 -10.46 -15.49 0.25
C PRO A 118 -11.57 -16.01 1.16
N PHE A 119 -12.39 -15.11 1.72
CA PHE A 119 -13.54 -15.47 2.55
C PHE A 119 -14.85 -14.79 2.14
N ALA A 120 -14.81 -13.70 1.38
CA ALA A 120 -16.00 -13.00 0.90
C ALA A 120 -15.71 -12.20 -0.38
N PRO A 121 -16.73 -11.96 -1.24
CA PRO A 121 -16.59 -10.98 -2.32
C PRO A 121 -16.35 -9.58 -1.74
N CYS A 122 -15.56 -8.78 -2.46
CA CYS A 122 -15.34 -7.39 -2.09
C CYS A 122 -16.63 -6.58 -2.34
N PRO A 123 -17.16 -5.88 -1.31
CA PRO A 123 -18.32 -5.02 -1.51
C PRO A 123 -17.95 -3.79 -2.36
N ALA A 124 -18.95 -3.20 -3.02
CA ALA A 124 -18.76 -1.98 -3.81
C ALA A 124 -18.27 -0.79 -2.94
N ASP A 125 -18.77 -0.71 -1.72
CA ASP A 125 -18.34 0.25 -0.72
C ASP A 125 -17.60 -0.51 0.40
N LEU A 126 -16.32 -0.26 0.53
CA LEU A 126 -15.49 -0.77 1.62
C LEU A 126 -15.58 0.15 2.84
N GLU A 127 -15.89 -0.41 3.97
CA GLU A 127 -15.95 0.30 5.25
C GLU A 127 -14.75 -0.09 6.12
N PHE A 128 -14.13 0.88 6.78
CA PHE A 128 -12.99 0.68 7.66
C PHE A 128 -13.30 1.24 9.03
N ARG A 129 -13.00 0.45 10.05
CA ARG A 129 -12.89 0.92 11.43
C ARG A 129 -11.56 1.66 11.62
N PRO A 130 -11.40 2.44 12.70
CA PRO A 130 -10.13 3.05 13.04
C PRO A 130 -8.96 2.06 12.97
N PHE A 131 -7.94 2.41 12.18
CA PHE A 131 -6.71 1.62 11.96
C PHE A 131 -6.92 0.20 11.40
N GLU A 132 -8.08 -0.07 10.82
CA GLU A 132 -8.37 -1.38 10.24
C GLU A 132 -7.54 -1.61 8.97
N ILE A 133 -7.00 -2.82 8.85
CA ILE A 133 -6.32 -3.33 7.67
C ILE A 133 -7.26 -4.28 6.93
N LYS A 134 -7.34 -4.14 5.62
CA LYS A 134 -8.04 -5.09 4.74
C LYS A 134 -7.09 -5.60 3.67
N THR A 135 -7.12 -6.91 3.46
CA THR A 135 -6.43 -7.58 2.37
C THR A 135 -7.44 -7.96 1.29
N LEU A 136 -7.11 -7.62 0.07
CA LEU A 136 -7.94 -7.91 -1.11
C LEU A 136 -7.12 -8.74 -2.10
N ARG A 137 -7.74 -9.77 -2.65
CA ARG A 137 -7.25 -10.50 -3.81
C ARG A 137 -7.98 -9.97 -5.03
N ILE A 138 -7.24 -9.46 -6.01
CA ILE A 138 -7.77 -8.86 -7.22
C ILE A 138 -7.35 -9.71 -8.40
N THR A 139 -8.33 -10.28 -9.09
CA THR A 139 -8.13 -11.11 -10.28
C THR A 139 -7.97 -10.23 -11.51
N TYR A 140 -7.08 -10.58 -12.41
CA TYR A 140 -6.93 -9.92 -13.70
C TYR A 140 -6.87 -10.95 -14.83
N THR A 141 -7.23 -10.50 -16.03
CA THR A 141 -7.09 -11.28 -17.27
C THR A 141 -5.87 -10.77 -18.03
N ASP A 142 -5.07 -11.66 -18.54
CA ASP A 142 -3.97 -11.28 -19.43
C ASP A 142 -4.51 -10.64 -20.70
N ARG A 143 -3.77 -9.67 -21.23
CA ARG A 143 -4.18 -8.94 -22.46
C ARG A 143 -4.25 -9.83 -23.72
N GLU A 144 -3.77 -11.07 -23.63
CA GLU A 144 -3.78 -11.99 -24.78
C GLU A 144 -5.13 -12.72 -24.97
N ASP A 145 -6.02 -12.69 -23.99
CA ASP A 145 -7.33 -13.38 -24.03
C ASP A 145 -8.49 -12.49 -24.50
N THR A 146 -8.22 -11.36 -25.15
CA THR A 146 -9.27 -10.55 -25.75
C THR A 146 -9.42 -10.95 -27.23
N PRO A 147 -10.56 -11.56 -27.65
CA PRO A 147 -10.79 -12.01 -29.00
C PRO A 147 -10.85 -10.86 -30.01
#